data_220bb3d6829f555682993b881f4f026b
#
_entry.id   220bb3d6829f555682993b881f4f026b
#
_cell.length_a   1.000
_cell.length_b   1.000
_cell.length_c   1.000
_cell.angle_alpha   90.00
_cell.angle_beta   90.00
_cell.angle_gamma   90.00
#
_symmetry.space_group_name_H-M   'P 1'
#
loop_
_entity.id
_entity.type
_entity.pdbx_description
1 polymer ?
#
loop_
_entity_poly.entity_id
_entity_poly.type
_entity_poly.pdbx_seq_one_letter_code
_entity_poly.pdbx_strand_id
1 'polypeptide(L)'
;MVTLPCTYSISYGTTTMCWGRGQCPSSKCNNQIIWTDGKTVTWRKSDKYQLMGDIEKGNVTLTITGVTSEDAGSYCCRVEIPGIFNDQKSEINVKIKEESCSLHLYTSSPVNVSWTTTSEGGYYLVQYTVIALLIVLFLLFGILLYRNQYHEKKVNDSSNTVSAISLGTLEAAQAVENVYVKMQ
;
A
#
# COMPACT_ATOMS: atom_id res chain seq x y z
N MET A 1 -32.73 8.99 -9.56
CA MET A 1 -32.11 8.37 -8.37
C MET A 1 -30.95 7.49 -8.83
N VAL A 2 -29.81 7.55 -8.16
CA VAL A 2 -28.65 6.70 -8.42
C VAL A 2 -28.16 6.11 -7.11
N THR A 3 -27.65 4.87 -7.17
CA THR A 3 -27.15 4.13 -6.02
C THR A 3 -25.69 3.76 -6.27
N LEU A 4 -24.80 4.14 -5.36
CA LEU A 4 -23.37 3.89 -5.43
C LEU A 4 -23.02 2.83 -4.37
N PRO A 5 -22.66 1.61 -4.78
CA PRO A 5 -22.41 0.52 -3.83
C PRO A 5 -21.14 0.74 -3.05
N CYS A 6 -21.21 0.54 -1.73
CA CYS A 6 -20.05 0.44 -0.85
C CYS A 6 -20.39 -0.45 0.33
N THR A 7 -19.57 -1.47 0.54
CA THR A 7 -19.69 -2.41 1.66
C THR A 7 -18.33 -2.69 2.26
N TYR A 8 -18.28 -2.99 3.55
CA TYR A 8 -17.05 -3.39 4.24
C TYR A 8 -17.30 -4.53 5.23
N SER A 9 -16.24 -5.25 5.57
CA SER A 9 -16.31 -6.34 6.54
C SER A 9 -16.41 -5.80 7.96
N ILE A 10 -17.39 -6.31 8.72
CA ILE A 10 -17.58 -5.99 10.13
C ILE A 10 -16.84 -6.96 11.08
N SER A 11 -15.90 -7.76 10.57
CA SER A 11 -15.14 -8.73 11.37
C SER A 11 -14.39 -8.09 12.54
N TYR A 12 -14.06 -6.80 12.43
CA TYR A 12 -13.40 -5.99 13.47
C TYR A 12 -14.36 -5.02 14.17
N GLY A 13 -15.68 -5.24 14.01
CA GLY A 13 -16.73 -4.33 14.47
C GLY A 13 -17.10 -3.28 13.43
N THR A 14 -18.11 -2.47 13.78
CA THR A 14 -18.51 -1.31 12.99
C THR A 14 -17.53 -0.17 13.19
N THR A 15 -17.28 0.62 12.14
CA THR A 15 -16.32 1.71 12.18
C THR A 15 -16.83 2.94 11.44
N THR A 16 -16.19 4.07 11.68
CA THR A 16 -16.50 5.33 11.01
C THR A 16 -16.25 5.22 9.50
N MET A 17 -17.12 5.84 8.74
CA MET A 17 -16.92 5.95 7.30
C MET A 17 -17.43 7.30 6.78
N CYS A 18 -16.95 7.68 5.61
CA CYS A 18 -17.43 8.87 4.90
C CYS A 18 -17.61 8.61 3.40
N TRP A 19 -18.59 9.29 2.86
CA TRP A 19 -18.68 9.56 1.44
C TRP A 19 -18.21 10.99 1.16
N GLY A 20 -17.42 11.16 0.11
CA GLY A 20 -16.95 12.45 -0.37
C GLY A 20 -17.03 12.56 -1.87
N ARG A 21 -16.90 13.75 -2.39
CA ARG A 21 -16.85 14.04 -3.82
C ARG A 21 -15.42 14.20 -4.28
N GLY A 22 -15.07 13.60 -5.41
CA GLY A 22 -13.73 13.54 -5.96
C GLY A 22 -13.00 12.23 -5.66
N GLN A 23 -11.70 12.23 -5.90
CA GLN A 23 -10.82 11.08 -5.63
C GLN A 23 -10.66 10.84 -4.13
N CYS A 24 -10.37 9.59 -3.76
CA CYS A 24 -10.12 9.20 -2.38
C CYS A 24 -8.78 9.76 -1.89
N PRO A 25 -8.79 10.65 -0.90
CA PRO A 25 -7.56 11.21 -0.33
C PRO A 25 -6.86 10.20 0.61
N SER A 26 -5.64 10.53 1.00
CA SER A 26 -4.88 9.74 1.99
C SER A 26 -5.52 9.76 3.37
N SER A 27 -6.17 10.86 3.75
CA SER A 27 -6.84 11.03 5.05
C SER A 27 -8.16 11.78 4.89
N LYS A 28 -9.20 11.40 5.64
CA LYS A 28 -10.56 11.98 5.61
C LYS A 28 -11.19 11.95 4.22
N CYS A 29 -12.42 12.43 4.09
CA CYS A 29 -13.09 12.62 2.79
C CYS A 29 -12.96 14.06 2.32
N ASN A 30 -12.56 14.26 1.06
CA ASN A 30 -12.67 15.56 0.40
C ASN A 30 -14.14 15.83 0.09
N ASN A 31 -14.54 17.11 0.16
CA ASN A 31 -15.92 17.52 -0.15
C ASN A 31 -16.95 16.54 0.44
N GLN A 32 -16.87 16.36 1.75
CA GLN A 32 -17.67 15.39 2.49
C GLN A 32 -19.16 15.52 2.19
N ILE A 33 -19.83 14.40 1.98
CA ILE A 33 -21.26 14.28 1.65
C ILE A 33 -22.05 13.68 2.81
N ILE A 34 -21.55 12.59 3.35
CA ILE A 34 -22.11 11.85 4.50
C ILE A 34 -20.97 11.39 5.41
N TRP A 35 -21.26 11.39 6.71
CA TRP A 35 -20.40 10.81 7.73
C TRP A 35 -21.20 9.91 8.65
N THR A 36 -20.64 8.76 9.04
CA THR A 36 -21.22 7.83 10.02
C THR A 36 -20.22 7.51 11.13
N ASP A 37 -20.78 7.15 12.29
CA ASP A 37 -20.02 6.60 13.42
C ASP A 37 -19.93 5.05 13.37
N GLY A 38 -20.38 4.44 12.29
CA GLY A 38 -20.48 2.99 12.11
C GLY A 38 -21.82 2.40 12.52
N LYS A 39 -22.71 3.19 13.09
CA LYS A 39 -24.07 2.78 13.47
C LYS A 39 -25.13 3.66 12.83
N THR A 40 -24.91 4.97 12.85
CA THR A 40 -25.86 5.96 12.34
C THR A 40 -25.17 7.00 11.49
N VAL A 41 -25.95 7.69 10.64
CA VAL A 41 -25.48 8.88 9.94
C VAL A 41 -25.43 10.04 10.92
N THR A 42 -24.23 10.51 11.25
CA THR A 42 -24.04 11.62 12.19
C THR A 42 -23.98 12.98 11.51
N TRP A 43 -23.69 13.01 10.21
CA TRP A 43 -23.71 14.23 9.41
C TRP A 43 -24.00 13.95 7.94
N ARG A 44 -24.75 14.83 7.30
CA ARG A 44 -24.99 14.83 5.85
C ARG A 44 -25.03 16.24 5.30
N LYS A 45 -24.57 16.40 4.07
CA LYS A 45 -24.55 17.69 3.36
C LYS A 45 -25.96 18.17 2.97
N SER A 46 -26.84 17.27 2.58
CA SER A 46 -28.25 17.53 2.28
C SER A 46 -29.04 16.22 2.29
N ASP A 47 -30.39 16.33 2.34
CA ASP A 47 -31.30 15.17 2.30
C ASP A 47 -31.29 14.42 0.96
N LYS A 48 -30.70 15.01 -0.07
CA LYS A 48 -30.44 14.39 -1.36
C LYS A 48 -29.61 13.11 -1.23
N TYR A 49 -28.72 13.06 -0.22
CA TYR A 49 -27.79 11.97 0.03
C TYR A 49 -28.25 11.12 1.20
N GLN A 50 -28.41 9.82 0.97
CA GLN A 50 -28.92 8.89 1.96
C GLN A 50 -28.15 7.56 1.93
N LEU A 51 -27.99 6.92 3.08
CA LEU A 51 -27.58 5.53 3.17
C LEU A 51 -28.83 4.69 3.40
N MET A 52 -29.19 3.87 2.43
CA MET A 52 -30.38 3.01 2.47
C MET A 52 -30.04 1.59 2.95
N GLY A 53 -28.75 1.26 3.07
CA GLY A 53 -28.27 -0.02 3.56
C GLY A 53 -28.23 -0.11 5.09
N ASP A 54 -28.01 -1.32 5.58
CA ASP A 54 -27.82 -1.60 7.00
C ASP A 54 -26.36 -1.27 7.38
N ILE A 55 -26.16 -0.09 7.98
CA ILE A 55 -24.84 0.43 8.35
C ILE A 55 -24.16 -0.51 9.34
N GLU A 56 -24.88 -1.09 10.28
CA GLU A 56 -24.35 -2.01 11.30
C GLU A 56 -23.86 -3.35 10.70
N LYS A 57 -24.35 -3.68 9.48
CA LYS A 57 -23.85 -4.83 8.70
C LYS A 57 -22.79 -4.45 7.66
N GLY A 58 -22.28 -3.22 7.75
CA GLY A 58 -21.25 -2.73 6.83
C GLY A 58 -21.76 -2.35 5.44
N ASN A 59 -23.08 -2.23 5.24
CA ASN A 59 -23.65 -1.74 3.99
C ASN A 59 -23.86 -0.23 4.08
N VAL A 60 -22.94 0.52 3.47
CA VAL A 60 -22.92 1.99 3.46
C VAL A 60 -23.13 2.55 2.05
N THR A 61 -23.88 1.83 1.25
CA THR A 61 -24.27 2.20 -0.12
C THR A 61 -24.94 3.58 -0.13
N LEU A 62 -24.40 4.50 -0.93
CA LEU A 62 -24.92 5.86 -1.08
C LEU A 62 -26.07 5.90 -2.11
N THR A 63 -27.18 6.46 -1.73
CA THR A 63 -28.29 6.79 -2.63
C THR A 63 -28.38 8.30 -2.83
N ILE A 64 -28.39 8.73 -4.08
CA ILE A 64 -28.54 10.14 -4.48
C ILE A 64 -29.90 10.30 -5.14
N THR A 65 -30.77 11.12 -4.56
CA THR A 65 -32.10 11.44 -5.12
C THR A 65 -32.05 12.73 -5.93
N GLY A 66 -33.02 12.95 -6.84
CA GLY A 66 -33.05 14.17 -7.64
C GLY A 66 -31.76 14.43 -8.42
N VAL A 67 -31.25 13.40 -9.08
CA VAL A 67 -29.94 13.44 -9.80
C VAL A 67 -30.03 14.42 -10.97
N THR A 68 -29.04 15.29 -11.11
CA THR A 68 -28.86 16.26 -12.19
C THR A 68 -27.48 16.08 -12.84
N SER A 69 -27.20 16.75 -13.95
CA SER A 69 -25.89 16.74 -14.60
C SER A 69 -24.75 17.16 -13.65
N GLU A 70 -25.03 17.99 -12.66
CA GLU A 70 -24.06 18.42 -11.64
C GLU A 70 -23.60 17.26 -10.72
N ASP A 71 -24.35 16.17 -10.66
CA ASP A 71 -23.99 15.01 -9.87
C ASP A 71 -23.03 14.06 -10.59
N ALA A 72 -22.72 14.33 -11.86
CA ALA A 72 -21.69 13.59 -12.57
C ALA A 72 -20.32 13.83 -11.95
N GLY A 73 -19.45 12.82 -12.01
CA GLY A 73 -18.08 12.89 -11.49
C GLY A 73 -17.75 11.79 -10.49
N SER A 74 -16.56 11.88 -9.89
CA SER A 74 -16.06 10.86 -8.98
C SER A 74 -16.62 11.02 -7.56
N TYR A 75 -16.87 9.90 -6.93
CA TYR A 75 -17.27 9.77 -5.53
C TYR A 75 -16.33 8.80 -4.82
N CYS A 76 -15.98 9.13 -3.60
CA CYS A 76 -15.13 8.29 -2.74
C CYS A 76 -15.94 7.77 -1.56
N CYS A 77 -15.99 6.45 -1.40
CA CYS A 77 -16.34 5.78 -0.16
C CYS A 77 -15.07 5.44 0.59
N ARG A 78 -14.92 5.93 1.81
CA ARG A 78 -13.79 5.62 2.68
C ARG A 78 -14.27 5.09 4.01
N VAL A 79 -13.73 3.94 4.40
CA VAL A 79 -14.02 3.27 5.67
C VAL A 79 -12.74 3.24 6.50
N GLU A 80 -12.79 3.75 7.72
CA GLU A 80 -11.65 3.83 8.64
C GLU A 80 -11.48 2.51 9.38
N ILE A 81 -10.68 1.60 8.80
CA ILE A 81 -10.40 0.30 9.43
C ILE A 81 -9.24 0.47 10.43
N PRO A 82 -9.35 -0.07 11.67
CA PRO A 82 -8.29 0.03 12.65
C PRO A 82 -6.94 -0.49 12.14
N GLY A 83 -5.88 0.27 12.36
CA GLY A 83 -4.51 -0.02 11.94
C GLY A 83 -3.92 1.05 11.03
N ILE A 84 -2.60 0.98 10.81
CA ILE A 84 -1.88 1.96 9.98
C ILE A 84 -2.09 1.61 8.50
N PHE A 85 -2.61 2.57 7.72
CA PHE A 85 -2.87 2.43 6.27
C PHE A 85 -3.89 1.34 5.87
N ASN A 86 -4.77 0.94 6.77
CA ASN A 86 -5.77 -0.12 6.52
C ASN A 86 -7.10 0.39 5.96
N ASP A 87 -7.28 1.69 5.82
CA ASP A 87 -8.53 2.27 5.34
C ASP A 87 -8.95 1.69 3.99
N GLN A 88 -10.17 1.17 3.95
CA GLN A 88 -10.77 0.74 2.70
C GLN A 88 -11.25 1.97 1.93
N LYS A 89 -10.87 2.05 0.65
CA LYS A 89 -11.24 3.13 -0.27
C LYS A 89 -11.85 2.55 -1.53
N SER A 90 -12.95 3.13 -1.96
CA SER A 90 -13.62 2.77 -3.22
C SER A 90 -14.00 4.04 -3.97
N GLU A 91 -13.51 4.17 -5.20
CA GLU A 91 -13.87 5.27 -6.11
C GLU A 91 -14.90 4.82 -7.11
N ILE A 92 -15.95 5.61 -7.28
CA ILE A 92 -17.02 5.37 -8.23
C ILE A 92 -17.19 6.61 -9.09
N ASN A 93 -17.11 6.44 -10.40
CA ASN A 93 -17.35 7.53 -11.35
C ASN A 93 -18.77 7.46 -11.89
N VAL A 94 -19.54 8.50 -11.63
CA VAL A 94 -20.93 8.67 -12.09
C VAL A 94 -20.92 9.43 -13.40
N LYS A 95 -21.44 8.81 -14.44
CA LYS A 95 -21.69 9.44 -15.74
C LYS A 95 -23.19 9.58 -15.95
N ILE A 96 -23.64 10.78 -16.22
CA ILE A 96 -25.06 11.06 -16.52
C ILE A 96 -25.16 11.28 -18.02
N LYS A 97 -25.92 10.43 -18.69
CA LYS A 97 -26.30 10.63 -20.09
C LYS A 97 -27.55 11.50 -20.12
N GLU A 98 -27.45 12.69 -20.64
CA GLU A 98 -28.60 13.45 -21.06
C GLU A 98 -29.13 12.80 -22.35
N GLU A 99 -30.24 12.11 -22.27
CA GLU A 99 -30.96 11.76 -23.50
C GLU A 99 -31.46 13.08 -24.11
N SER A 100 -30.90 13.47 -25.26
CA SER A 100 -31.38 14.61 -26.02
C SER A 100 -32.85 14.36 -26.33
N CYS A 101 -33.68 15.08 -25.66
CA CYS A 101 -35.12 15.03 -25.83
C CYS A 101 -35.48 15.54 -27.23
N SER A 102 -35.53 14.65 -28.23
CA SER A 102 -36.31 14.94 -29.41
C SER A 102 -37.77 14.88 -28.98
N LEU A 103 -38.44 15.98 -29.20
CA LEU A 103 -39.79 16.32 -28.83
C LEU A 103 -40.81 15.18 -29.14
N HIS A 104 -41.01 14.28 -28.17
CA HIS A 104 -42.18 13.39 -28.15
C HIS A 104 -42.74 13.36 -26.72
N LEU A 105 -43.98 13.78 -26.67
CA LEU A 105 -44.91 13.87 -25.56
C LEU A 105 -44.83 12.71 -24.55
N TYR A 106 -44.70 13.07 -23.25
CA TYR A 106 -45.07 12.28 -22.05
C TYR A 106 -44.68 10.79 -22.01
N THR A 107 -43.53 10.53 -21.42
CA THR A 107 -43.38 9.41 -20.46
C THR A 107 -42.12 9.67 -19.62
N SER A 108 -42.25 9.64 -18.32
CA SER A 108 -41.16 9.73 -17.35
C SER A 108 -40.26 8.49 -17.50
N SER A 109 -39.26 8.56 -18.39
CA SER A 109 -38.25 7.51 -18.51
C SER A 109 -37.20 7.64 -17.42
N PRO A 110 -36.80 6.56 -16.77
CA PRO A 110 -35.73 6.60 -15.74
C PRO A 110 -34.40 7.00 -16.40
N VAL A 111 -33.74 7.97 -15.79
CA VAL A 111 -32.38 8.40 -16.16
C VAL A 111 -31.44 7.18 -16.13
N ASN A 112 -30.89 6.84 -17.28
CA ASN A 112 -29.96 5.71 -17.36
C ASN A 112 -28.59 6.14 -16.80
N VAL A 113 -28.31 5.74 -15.59
CA VAL A 113 -27.03 6.03 -14.90
C VAL A 113 -26.11 4.83 -15.06
N SER A 114 -25.00 5.01 -15.76
CA SER A 114 -23.93 4.04 -15.83
C SER A 114 -22.84 4.39 -14.81
N TRP A 115 -22.44 3.44 -13.99
CA TRP A 115 -21.31 3.57 -13.07
C TRP A 115 -20.22 2.56 -13.42
N THR A 116 -18.97 2.96 -13.25
CA THR A 116 -17.81 2.08 -13.39
C THR A 116 -17.03 2.13 -12.09
N THR A 117 -16.78 0.97 -11.53
CA THR A 117 -15.90 0.81 -10.37
C THR A 117 -14.47 0.62 -10.89
N THR A 118 -13.57 1.53 -10.56
CA THR A 118 -12.15 1.34 -10.83
C THR A 118 -11.57 0.61 -9.61
N SER A 119 -11.35 -0.71 -9.75
CA SER A 119 -10.64 -1.44 -8.71
C SER A 119 -9.14 -1.17 -8.85
N GLU A 120 -8.53 -0.56 -7.87
CA GLU A 120 -7.06 -0.34 -7.81
C GLU A 120 -6.27 -1.65 -7.54
N GLY A 121 -6.70 -2.78 -8.12
CA GLY A 121 -6.01 -4.07 -7.95
C GLY A 121 -4.66 -4.18 -8.66
N GLY A 122 -4.35 -3.29 -9.60
CA GLY A 122 -3.10 -3.35 -10.39
C GLY A 122 -1.87 -2.77 -9.70
N TYR A 123 -2.03 -1.85 -8.77
CA TYR A 123 -0.90 -1.14 -8.14
C TYR A 123 -0.11 -2.01 -7.15
N TYR A 124 -0.77 -2.92 -6.46
CA TYR A 124 -0.14 -3.78 -5.46
C TYR A 124 0.84 -4.80 -6.08
N LEU A 125 0.54 -5.33 -7.28
CA LEU A 125 1.43 -6.29 -7.96
C LEU A 125 2.77 -5.64 -8.34
N VAL A 126 2.77 -4.41 -8.83
CA VAL A 126 4.00 -3.67 -9.17
C VAL A 126 4.80 -3.35 -7.92
N GLN A 127 4.15 -3.01 -6.82
CA GLN A 127 4.81 -2.66 -5.56
C GLN A 127 5.48 -3.88 -4.91
N TYR A 128 4.84 -5.05 -4.93
CA TYR A 128 5.43 -6.29 -4.43
C TYR A 128 6.64 -6.75 -5.26
N THR A 129 6.61 -6.57 -6.59
CA THR A 129 7.76 -6.92 -7.44
C THR A 129 8.97 -6.04 -7.18
N VAL A 130 8.78 -4.74 -6.97
CA VAL A 130 9.88 -3.81 -6.62
C VAL A 130 10.48 -4.15 -5.27
N ILE A 131 9.66 -4.42 -4.24
CA ILE A 131 10.14 -4.81 -2.92
C ILE A 131 10.92 -6.13 -2.98
N ALA A 132 10.41 -7.13 -3.71
CA ALA A 132 11.09 -8.42 -3.89
C ALA A 132 12.46 -8.25 -4.56
N LEU A 133 12.56 -7.41 -5.59
CA LEU A 133 13.84 -7.10 -6.26
C LEU A 133 14.83 -6.41 -5.32
N LEU A 134 14.38 -5.47 -4.49
CA LEU A 134 15.24 -4.81 -3.50
C LEU A 134 15.77 -5.80 -2.47
N ILE A 135 14.94 -6.72 -1.98
CA ILE A 135 15.37 -7.77 -1.04
C ILE A 135 16.44 -8.66 -1.67
N VAL A 136 16.25 -9.09 -2.93
CA VAL A 136 17.23 -9.91 -3.66
C VAL A 136 18.55 -9.15 -3.82
N LEU A 137 18.51 -7.87 -4.19
CA LEU A 137 19.72 -7.03 -4.30
C LEU A 137 20.45 -6.89 -2.96
N PHE A 138 19.72 -6.71 -1.85
CA PHE A 138 20.29 -6.65 -0.50
C PHE A 138 20.98 -7.96 -0.11
N LEU A 139 20.37 -9.10 -0.42
CA LEU A 139 20.96 -10.42 -0.16
C LEU A 139 22.21 -10.64 -1.00
N LEU A 140 22.20 -10.30 -2.28
CA LEU A 140 23.38 -10.39 -3.15
C LEU A 140 24.52 -9.49 -2.66
N PHE A 141 24.21 -8.26 -2.25
CA PHE A 141 25.19 -7.34 -1.69
C PHE A 141 25.78 -7.88 -0.36
N GLY A 142 24.94 -8.45 0.50
CA GLY A 142 25.41 -9.12 1.74
C GLY A 142 26.35 -10.30 1.46
N ILE A 143 26.05 -11.12 0.45
CA ILE A 143 26.92 -12.23 0.01
C ILE A 143 28.26 -11.72 -0.51
N LEU A 144 28.24 -10.62 -1.29
CA LEU A 144 29.48 -10.01 -1.80
C LEU A 144 30.35 -9.47 -0.66
N LEU A 145 29.75 -8.78 0.31
CA LEU A 145 30.50 -8.29 1.48
C LEU A 145 31.05 -9.44 2.31
N TYR A 146 30.27 -10.51 2.53
CA TYR A 146 30.72 -11.71 3.25
C TYR A 146 31.90 -12.38 2.54
N ARG A 147 31.82 -12.54 1.20
CA ARG A 147 32.94 -13.09 0.39
C ARG A 147 34.19 -12.22 0.48
N ASN A 148 34.02 -10.89 0.45
CA ASN A 148 35.15 -9.96 0.57
C ASN A 148 35.82 -10.06 1.92
N GLN A 149 35.06 -10.11 3.02
CA GLN A 149 35.59 -10.31 4.37
C GLN A 149 36.24 -11.69 4.53
N TYR A 150 35.70 -12.73 3.91
CA TYR A 150 36.28 -14.06 3.93
C TYR A 150 37.61 -14.09 3.19
N HIS A 151 37.74 -13.41 2.05
CA HIS A 151 39.00 -13.25 1.31
C HIS A 151 40.07 -12.51 2.13
N GLU A 152 39.73 -11.43 2.78
CA GLU A 152 40.66 -10.68 3.62
C GLU A 152 41.16 -11.51 4.81
N LYS A 153 40.29 -12.27 5.48
CA LYS A 153 40.70 -13.18 6.55
C LYS A 153 41.68 -14.24 6.06
N LYS A 154 41.41 -14.85 4.89
CA LYS A 154 42.27 -15.87 4.32
C LYS A 154 43.65 -15.33 3.90
N VAL A 155 43.71 -14.09 3.40
CA VAL A 155 44.98 -13.43 3.07
C VAL A 155 45.78 -13.13 4.34
N ASN A 156 45.14 -12.63 5.40
CA ASN A 156 45.77 -12.33 6.67
C ASN A 156 46.30 -13.60 7.38
N ASP A 157 45.54 -14.70 7.35
CA ASP A 157 46.00 -15.98 7.90
C ASP A 157 47.20 -16.52 7.13
N SER A 158 47.23 -16.38 5.79
CA SER A 158 48.40 -16.78 5.00
C SER A 158 49.62 -15.91 5.28
N SER A 159 49.46 -14.61 5.47
CA SER A 159 50.58 -13.72 5.79
C SER A 159 51.11 -13.97 7.19
N ASN A 160 50.26 -14.28 8.16
CA ASN A 160 50.66 -14.63 9.52
C ASN A 160 51.44 -15.96 9.58
N THR A 161 51.02 -16.96 8.80
CA THR A 161 51.73 -18.26 8.69
C THR A 161 53.09 -18.09 8.03
N VAL A 162 53.21 -17.29 6.97
CA VAL A 162 54.50 -16.99 6.33
C VAL A 162 55.46 -16.25 7.29
N SER A 163 54.93 -15.27 8.04
CA SER A 163 55.73 -14.53 9.03
C SER A 163 56.21 -15.43 10.18
N ALA A 164 55.35 -16.35 10.66
CA ALA A 164 55.73 -17.31 11.71
C ALA A 164 56.82 -18.31 11.24
N ILE A 165 56.73 -18.77 9.99
CA ILE A 165 57.74 -19.66 9.40
C ILE A 165 59.09 -18.92 9.25
N SER A 166 59.09 -17.66 8.81
CA SER A 166 60.31 -16.87 8.67
C SER A 166 60.98 -16.57 10.00
N LEU A 167 60.24 -16.31 11.07
CA LEU A 167 60.79 -16.15 12.42
C LEU A 167 61.37 -17.46 12.96
N GLY A 168 60.68 -18.60 12.76
CA GLY A 168 61.22 -19.90 13.20
C GLY A 168 62.51 -20.31 12.51
N THR A 169 62.65 -19.97 11.21
CA THR A 169 63.91 -20.24 10.46
C THR A 169 65.07 -19.34 10.93
N LEU A 170 64.77 -18.08 11.28
CA LEU A 170 65.76 -17.15 11.85
C LEU A 170 66.30 -17.61 13.26
N GLU A 171 65.37 -18.05 14.13
CA GLU A 171 65.73 -18.57 15.46
C GLU A 171 66.53 -19.87 15.36
N ALA A 172 66.16 -20.75 14.42
CA ALA A 172 66.95 -21.99 14.20
C ALA A 172 68.35 -21.69 13.68
N ALA A 173 68.50 -20.74 12.74
CA ALA A 173 69.83 -20.33 12.24
C ALA A 173 70.71 -19.71 13.35
N GLN A 174 70.09 -18.87 14.20
CA GLN A 174 70.82 -18.23 15.32
C GLN A 174 71.22 -19.22 16.41
N ALA A 175 70.44 -20.27 16.65
CA ALA A 175 70.75 -21.35 17.55
C ALA A 175 71.97 -22.19 17.07
N VAL A 176 72.03 -22.43 15.74
CA VAL A 176 73.18 -23.17 15.13
C VAL A 176 74.48 -22.34 15.24
N GLU A 177 74.42 -21.03 14.98
CA GLU A 177 75.52 -20.13 15.07
C GLU A 177 76.12 -20.06 16.54
N ASN A 178 75.21 -20.02 17.52
CA ASN A 178 75.60 -20.02 18.93
C ASN A 178 76.26 -21.34 19.39
N VAL A 179 75.95 -22.46 18.72
CA VAL A 179 76.61 -23.75 19.00
C VAL A 179 77.99 -23.77 18.40
N TYR A 180 78.20 -23.21 17.19
CA TYR A 180 79.53 -23.13 16.57
C TYR A 180 80.49 -22.24 17.37
N VAL A 181 80.03 -21.11 17.90
CA VAL A 181 80.87 -20.19 18.69
C VAL A 181 81.28 -20.80 20.05
N LYS A 182 80.52 -21.76 20.60
CA LYS A 182 80.89 -22.46 21.85
C LYS A 182 81.88 -23.60 21.67
N MET A 183 82.17 -24.04 20.42
CA MET A 183 83.09 -25.13 20.10
C MET A 183 84.45 -24.66 19.69
N GLN A 184 84.75 -23.36 19.60
CA GLN A 184 86.09 -22.77 19.47
C GLN A 184 86.58 -22.32 20.83
#